data_3fd7538c78953b12362f5353ce899d7b
#
_entry.id   3fd7538c78953b12362f5353ce899d7b
#
_cell.length_a   1.000
_cell.length_b   1.000
_cell.length_c   1.000
_cell.angle_alpha   90.00
_cell.angle_beta   90.00
_cell.angle_gamma   90.00
#
_symmetry.space_group_name_H-M   'P 1'
#
loop_
_entity.id
_entity.type
_entity.pdbx_description
1 polymer ?
#
loop_
_entity_poly.entity_id
_entity_poly.type
_entity_poly.pdbx_seq_one_letter_code
_entity_poly.pdbx_strand_id
1 'polypeptide(L)'
;FLLLSGCGVGYSVQRHHVDKLPEVRKPIKSRRYLIQDSIEGWADSIKVLLKAYFADRSLPLFDYRSIREKGARLIISGGKAPGAEPLKRCLNKIQTILDSKGDGDKLTPLESHDILCLIADAVLAGGIRRSALISLFSIADDEMMKCKTLYDGVIEDHLGEHDGVHNVRVSVWRDEKYCMTKEIFVPQSDYDELKENGKIQWFYFYPERARSNNSIVIARPLITKDLFETKWDVIKTSGSGEPGLYFTNNIELGSNPCCEISLNPYQFCNLTSINVSDVESQEDLNDRAQVAAFMGTLQASYTDFHYLRPQWKKQTEKEALLGVSLTGIASIDESKFDFAEAAQCAVEENEKVAKLVGVNPAKRITCIKPEGTGSLVLGTSSGIHAWHNEYYVRRLRVGKNEAIYKYLLDTIPEIIEDEVFGDGAVITIPVKAPLNAKTRTEDVEQFLNRVKFFTNSWVANGHQGGMNTHNVSATVSIKADEWGRVSTWLWDNQDSFNGLSFLPYDTGTYVQAPFEDITESDYQKFSSHIGNINLEDVFEDQDNTNLQGELACSGGACEI
;
A
#
# COMPACT_ATOMS: atom_id res chain seq x y z
N PHE A 1 -7.38 10.79 11.30
CA PHE A 1 -7.76 11.96 10.49
C PHE A 1 -7.17 11.86 9.08
N LEU A 2 -5.84 11.76 8.91
CA LEU A 2 -5.19 11.73 7.60
C LEU A 2 -5.72 10.61 6.69
N LEU A 3 -5.89 9.41 7.21
CA LEU A 3 -6.44 8.28 6.45
C LEU A 3 -7.89 8.56 5.99
N LEU A 4 -8.74 9.08 6.87
CA LEU A 4 -10.11 9.49 6.52
C LEU A 4 -10.16 10.65 5.52
N SER A 5 -9.12 11.49 5.51
CA SER A 5 -8.93 12.54 4.49
C SER A 5 -8.33 12.00 3.18
N GLY A 6 -8.11 10.70 3.10
CA GLY A 6 -7.61 10.03 1.91
C GLY A 6 -6.10 10.12 1.69
N CYS A 7 -5.32 10.45 2.72
CA CYS A 7 -3.86 10.44 2.64
C CYS A 7 -3.29 9.06 2.91
N GLY A 8 -2.27 8.66 2.18
CA GLY A 8 -1.38 7.59 2.61
C GLY A 8 -0.48 8.06 3.75
N VAL A 9 -0.25 7.21 4.76
CA VAL A 9 0.48 7.61 5.97
C VAL A 9 1.65 6.68 6.25
N GLY A 10 2.85 7.26 6.33
CA GLY A 10 4.02 6.58 6.89
C GLY A 10 4.15 6.88 8.39
N TYR A 11 4.56 5.89 9.16
CA TYR A 11 4.81 6.03 10.58
C TYR A 11 5.98 5.17 11.03
N SER A 12 6.55 5.52 12.18
CA SER A 12 7.68 4.79 12.75
C SER A 12 7.31 4.14 14.06
N VAL A 13 7.59 2.84 14.16
CA VAL A 13 7.59 2.08 15.41
C VAL A 13 9.02 1.64 15.78
N GLN A 14 10.02 2.37 15.32
CA GLN A 14 11.39 2.18 15.79
C GLN A 14 11.46 2.30 17.31
N ARG A 15 12.26 1.47 17.96
CA ARG A 15 12.32 1.41 19.44
C ARG A 15 12.53 2.77 20.08
N HIS A 16 13.46 3.58 19.58
CA HIS A 16 13.73 4.91 20.12
C HIS A 16 12.56 5.91 19.98
N HIS A 17 11.57 5.63 19.12
CA HIS A 17 10.32 6.38 19.05
C HIS A 17 9.27 5.81 20.01
N VAL A 18 9.09 4.49 20.05
CA VAL A 18 8.14 3.84 20.93
C VAL A 18 8.52 4.02 22.40
N ASP A 19 9.80 3.98 22.74
CA ASP A 19 10.30 4.21 24.10
C ASP A 19 9.97 5.63 24.64
N LYS A 20 9.70 6.59 23.75
CA LYS A 20 9.24 7.93 24.13
C LYS A 20 7.75 8.01 24.44
N LEU A 21 6.97 6.96 24.14
CA LEU A 21 5.57 6.91 24.51
C LEU A 21 5.42 6.88 26.04
N PRO A 22 4.38 7.51 26.58
CA PRO A 22 4.12 7.43 28.01
C PRO A 22 3.75 6.02 28.43
N GLU A 23 3.91 5.75 29.71
CA GLU A 23 3.45 4.50 30.34
C GLU A 23 1.92 4.38 30.27
N VAL A 24 1.45 3.15 30.07
CA VAL A 24 0.02 2.83 30.14
C VAL A 24 -0.43 2.91 31.60
N ARG A 25 -1.53 3.61 31.84
CA ARG A 25 -2.15 3.75 33.16
C ARG A 25 -3.62 3.40 33.09
N LYS A 26 -4.02 2.46 33.92
CA LYS A 26 -5.42 2.00 33.92
C LYS A 26 -6.39 3.14 34.28
N PRO A 27 -7.49 3.28 33.51
CA PRO A 27 -8.54 4.22 33.85
C PRO A 27 -9.15 3.93 35.26
N ILE A 28 -9.46 4.98 36.02
CA ILE A 28 -10.02 4.88 37.37
C ILE A 28 -11.45 5.43 37.46
N LYS A 29 -11.92 6.07 36.41
CA LYS A 29 -13.27 6.62 36.29
C LYS A 29 -13.74 6.52 34.84
N SER A 30 -15.02 6.70 34.61
CA SER A 30 -15.60 6.73 33.27
C SER A 30 -16.44 7.97 33.05
N ARG A 31 -16.60 8.35 31.75
CA ARG A 31 -17.48 9.45 31.33
C ARG A 31 -18.13 9.14 30.00
N ARG A 32 -19.34 9.62 29.78
CA ARG A 32 -20.00 9.52 28.48
C ARG A 32 -19.27 10.40 27.46
N TYR A 33 -19.15 9.88 26.24
CA TYR A 33 -18.55 10.59 25.10
C TYR A 33 -19.39 10.35 23.85
N LEU A 34 -20.09 11.39 23.37
CA LEU A 34 -20.83 11.35 22.11
C LEU A 34 -19.87 11.58 20.95
N ILE A 35 -19.81 10.62 20.03
CA ILE A 35 -18.96 10.72 18.83
C ILE A 35 -19.69 11.53 17.77
N GLN A 36 -19.05 12.59 17.27
CA GLN A 36 -19.59 13.42 16.19
C GLN A 36 -19.51 12.67 14.85
N ASP A 37 -20.49 12.86 13.98
CA ASP A 37 -20.55 12.28 12.64
C ASP A 37 -19.70 13.10 11.65
N SER A 38 -18.39 13.09 11.87
CA SER A 38 -17.39 13.78 11.06
C SER A 38 -16.03 13.06 11.12
N ILE A 39 -15.14 13.37 10.18
CA ILE A 39 -13.75 12.88 10.18
C ILE A 39 -13.05 13.23 11.50
N GLU A 40 -13.23 14.46 11.98
CA GLU A 40 -12.69 14.94 13.25
C GLU A 40 -13.27 14.18 14.44
N GLY A 41 -14.58 13.92 14.43
CA GLY A 41 -15.26 13.18 15.51
C GLY A 41 -14.75 11.75 15.65
N TRP A 42 -14.51 11.07 14.54
CA TRP A 42 -13.89 9.75 14.53
C TRP A 42 -12.44 9.81 15.05
N ALA A 43 -11.64 10.76 14.55
CA ALA A 43 -10.26 10.94 15.01
C ALA A 43 -10.19 11.29 16.51
N ASP A 44 -11.08 12.16 16.98
CA ASP A 44 -11.14 12.54 18.39
C ASP A 44 -11.58 11.38 19.31
N SER A 45 -12.41 10.44 18.83
CA SER A 45 -12.77 9.25 19.60
C SER A 45 -11.55 8.38 19.91
N ILE A 46 -10.66 8.15 18.93
CA ILE A 46 -9.39 7.46 19.14
C ILE A 46 -8.50 8.24 20.12
N LYS A 47 -8.38 9.55 19.93
CA LYS A 47 -7.58 10.42 20.80
C LYS A 47 -8.06 10.42 22.25
N VAL A 48 -9.37 10.42 22.47
CA VAL A 48 -9.95 10.38 23.81
C VAL A 48 -9.72 9.03 24.47
N LEU A 49 -9.83 7.92 23.71
CA LEU A 49 -9.51 6.59 24.21
C LEU A 49 -8.04 6.50 24.65
N LEU A 50 -7.10 6.91 23.77
CA LEU A 50 -5.68 6.90 24.10
C LEU A 50 -5.35 7.80 25.31
N LYS A 51 -5.97 8.98 25.43
CA LYS A 51 -5.80 9.85 26.60
C LYS A 51 -6.26 9.19 27.90
N ALA A 52 -7.29 8.34 27.86
CA ALA A 52 -7.75 7.64 29.06
C ALA A 52 -6.66 6.73 29.65
N TYR A 53 -5.79 6.18 28.82
CA TYR A 53 -4.70 5.30 29.27
C TYR A 53 -3.35 5.99 29.41
N PHE A 54 -3.14 7.11 28.72
CA PHE A 54 -1.82 7.78 28.72
C PHE A 54 -1.80 9.10 29.49
N ALA A 55 -2.95 9.65 29.89
CA ALA A 55 -2.98 10.97 30.51
C ALA A 55 -4.03 11.13 31.62
N ASP A 56 -5.32 11.12 31.28
CA ASP A 56 -6.38 11.61 32.17
C ASP A 56 -7.11 10.51 32.99
N ARG A 57 -6.83 9.23 32.70
CA ARG A 57 -7.39 8.06 33.38
C ARG A 57 -8.94 8.02 33.43
N SER A 58 -9.60 8.66 32.44
CA SER A 58 -11.05 8.74 32.35
C SER A 58 -11.53 7.98 31.11
N LEU A 59 -11.99 6.71 31.29
CA LEU A 59 -12.45 5.86 30.20
C LEU A 59 -13.69 6.44 29.52
N PRO A 60 -13.70 6.66 28.20
CA PRO A 60 -14.88 7.08 27.47
C PRO A 60 -15.90 5.94 27.36
N LEU A 61 -17.14 6.20 27.76
CA LEU A 61 -18.30 5.38 27.43
C LEU A 61 -18.87 5.95 26.12
N PHE A 62 -18.50 5.36 25.01
CA PHE A 62 -18.82 5.88 23.70
C PHE A 62 -20.31 5.76 23.37
N ASP A 63 -20.87 6.84 22.87
CA ASP A 63 -22.23 6.96 22.35
C ASP A 63 -22.17 7.21 20.84
N TYR A 64 -22.67 6.26 20.05
CA TYR A 64 -22.56 6.22 18.59
C TYR A 64 -23.79 6.74 17.86
N ARG A 65 -24.84 7.16 18.57
CA ARG A 65 -26.15 7.49 17.96
C ARG A 65 -26.14 8.67 16.98
N SER A 66 -25.12 9.52 17.00
CA SER A 66 -24.98 10.62 16.04
C SER A 66 -24.35 10.18 14.72
N ILE A 67 -23.72 9.00 14.68
CA ILE A 67 -23.10 8.50 13.44
C ILE A 67 -24.21 8.04 12.50
N ARG A 68 -24.14 8.49 11.25
CA ARG A 68 -25.08 8.10 10.20
C ARG A 68 -25.08 6.59 9.96
N GLU A 69 -26.23 6.09 9.53
CA GLU A 69 -26.42 4.66 9.28
C GLU A 69 -25.58 4.17 8.09
N LYS A 70 -25.29 2.86 8.09
CA LYS A 70 -24.62 2.19 6.97
C LYS A 70 -25.42 2.40 5.68
N GLY A 71 -24.74 2.78 4.60
CA GLY A 71 -25.34 3.02 3.29
C GLY A 71 -25.79 4.47 3.05
N ALA A 72 -25.74 5.35 4.06
CA ALA A 72 -26.03 6.78 3.85
C ALA A 72 -24.96 7.40 2.91
N ARG A 73 -25.42 8.24 1.95
CA ARG A 73 -24.52 8.86 0.97
C ARG A 73 -23.55 9.85 1.62
N LEU A 74 -22.29 9.77 1.22
CA LEU A 74 -21.24 10.72 1.60
C LEU A 74 -21.14 11.83 0.53
N ILE A 75 -21.53 13.05 0.89
CA ILE A 75 -21.65 14.15 -0.09
C ILE A 75 -20.29 14.68 -0.52
N ILE A 76 -19.32 14.78 0.40
CA ILE A 76 -18.01 15.42 0.14
C ILE A 76 -17.02 14.43 -0.45
N SER A 77 -16.92 13.25 0.14
CA SER A 77 -15.95 12.20 -0.28
C SER A 77 -16.52 11.26 -1.34
N GLY A 78 -17.83 11.30 -1.59
CA GLY A 78 -18.55 10.33 -2.40
C GLY A 78 -18.71 8.97 -1.67
N GLY A 79 -19.40 8.01 -2.32
CA GLY A 79 -19.63 6.68 -1.76
C GLY A 79 -20.63 6.64 -0.61
N LYS A 80 -20.63 5.54 0.12
CA LYS A 80 -21.58 5.23 1.20
C LYS A 80 -20.91 5.16 2.57
N ALA A 81 -21.61 5.62 3.59
CA ALA A 81 -21.16 5.54 4.98
C ALA A 81 -21.09 4.07 5.46
N PRO A 82 -20.03 3.67 6.19
CA PRO A 82 -19.91 2.32 6.75
C PRO A 82 -20.79 2.10 7.99
N GLY A 83 -21.42 3.16 8.52
CA GLY A 83 -22.08 3.13 9.82
C GLY A 83 -21.08 3.15 10.99
N ALA A 84 -21.57 2.92 12.20
CA ALA A 84 -20.76 3.00 13.41
C ALA A 84 -19.91 1.74 13.71
N GLU A 85 -20.25 0.59 13.11
CA GLU A 85 -19.69 -0.70 13.51
C GLU A 85 -18.18 -0.85 13.29
N PRO A 86 -17.57 -0.36 12.17
CA PRO A 86 -16.12 -0.42 12.01
C PRO A 86 -15.37 0.37 13.10
N LEU A 87 -15.85 1.56 13.44
CA LEU A 87 -15.23 2.38 14.49
C LEU A 87 -15.38 1.71 15.87
N LYS A 88 -16.55 1.16 16.16
CA LYS A 88 -16.82 0.46 17.44
C LYS A 88 -15.89 -0.74 17.61
N ARG A 89 -15.74 -1.56 16.56
CA ARG A 89 -14.80 -2.69 16.55
C ARG A 89 -13.34 -2.23 16.77
N CYS A 90 -12.93 -1.17 16.10
CA CYS A 90 -11.60 -0.57 16.24
C CYS A 90 -11.35 -0.12 17.69
N LEU A 91 -12.24 0.69 18.26
CA LEU A 91 -12.11 1.21 19.63
C LEU A 91 -12.06 0.08 20.65
N ASN A 92 -12.87 -0.96 20.49
CA ASN A 92 -12.88 -2.12 21.39
C ASN A 92 -11.56 -2.91 21.28
N LYS A 93 -11.07 -3.19 20.08
CA LYS A 93 -9.78 -3.90 19.89
C LYS A 93 -8.60 -3.10 20.46
N ILE A 94 -8.53 -1.79 20.21
CA ILE A 94 -7.50 -0.91 20.80
C ILE A 94 -7.59 -0.94 22.33
N GLN A 95 -8.80 -0.85 22.89
CA GLN A 95 -8.99 -0.95 24.32
C GLN A 95 -8.51 -2.29 24.88
N THR A 96 -8.77 -3.40 24.20
CA THR A 96 -8.28 -4.73 24.58
C THR A 96 -6.76 -4.78 24.66
N ILE A 97 -6.03 -4.21 23.67
CA ILE A 97 -4.58 -4.11 23.71
C ILE A 97 -4.11 -3.31 24.93
N LEU A 98 -4.73 -2.15 25.18
CA LEU A 98 -4.37 -1.30 26.34
C LEU A 98 -4.74 -1.94 27.68
N ASP A 99 -5.83 -2.69 27.74
CA ASP A 99 -6.27 -3.41 28.94
C ASP A 99 -5.40 -4.64 29.27
N SER A 100 -4.72 -5.22 28.29
CA SER A 100 -3.77 -6.31 28.51
C SER A 100 -2.48 -5.87 29.22
N LYS A 101 -2.16 -4.57 29.20
CA LYS A 101 -0.96 -4.01 29.84
C LYS A 101 -1.15 -3.87 31.37
N GLY A 102 -0.07 -4.02 32.11
CA GLY A 102 -0.03 -3.62 33.52
C GLY A 102 -0.01 -2.09 33.70
N ASP A 103 -0.39 -1.60 34.88
CA ASP A 103 -0.28 -0.16 35.20
C ASP A 103 1.21 0.22 35.30
N GLY A 104 1.69 1.11 34.46
CA GLY A 104 3.09 1.47 34.33
C GLY A 104 3.86 0.77 33.20
N ASP A 105 3.27 -0.20 32.51
CA ASP A 105 3.88 -0.83 31.33
C ASP A 105 3.94 0.14 30.13
N LYS A 106 4.81 -0.18 29.18
CA LYS A 106 4.87 0.51 27.88
C LYS A 106 4.35 -0.39 26.76
N LEU A 107 3.86 0.22 25.69
CA LEU A 107 3.58 -0.48 24.46
C LEU A 107 4.88 -0.98 23.80
N THR A 108 4.81 -2.14 23.18
CA THR A 108 5.86 -2.64 22.29
C THR A 108 5.73 -2.02 20.89
N PRO A 109 6.77 -2.10 20.03
CA PRO A 109 6.65 -1.75 18.61
C PRO A 109 5.51 -2.47 17.91
N LEU A 110 5.34 -3.77 18.13
CA LEU A 110 4.27 -4.57 17.52
C LEU A 110 2.87 -4.15 18.00
N GLU A 111 2.67 -3.93 19.30
CA GLU A 111 1.40 -3.42 19.82
C GLU A 111 1.06 -2.04 19.27
N SER A 112 2.06 -1.17 19.13
CA SER A 112 1.90 0.15 18.51
C SER A 112 1.54 0.04 17.03
N HIS A 113 2.14 -0.89 16.30
CA HIS A 113 1.82 -1.22 14.91
C HIS A 113 0.38 -1.74 14.79
N ASP A 114 -0.02 -2.70 15.62
CA ASP A 114 -1.36 -3.29 15.58
C ASP A 114 -2.45 -2.24 15.86
N ILE A 115 -2.23 -1.30 16.78
CA ILE A 115 -3.16 -0.17 17.01
C ILE A 115 -3.35 0.66 15.73
N LEU A 116 -2.28 0.96 15.00
CA LEU A 116 -2.37 1.76 13.77
C LEU A 116 -3.03 0.97 12.63
N CYS A 117 -2.78 -0.34 12.54
CA CYS A 117 -3.46 -1.21 11.59
C CYS A 117 -4.97 -1.31 11.86
N LEU A 118 -5.38 -1.39 13.14
CA LEU A 118 -6.79 -1.36 13.55
C LEU A 118 -7.48 -0.04 13.18
N ILE A 119 -6.77 1.08 13.32
CA ILE A 119 -7.28 2.40 12.89
C ILE A 119 -7.47 2.42 11.37
N ALA A 120 -6.50 1.90 10.61
CA ALA A 120 -6.59 1.84 9.17
C ALA A 120 -7.73 0.92 8.69
N ASP A 121 -7.94 -0.20 9.35
CA ASP A 121 -9.04 -1.14 9.05
C ASP A 121 -10.41 -0.47 9.23
N ALA A 122 -10.58 0.39 10.24
CA ALA A 122 -11.82 1.12 10.47
C ALA A 122 -12.10 2.22 9.44
N VAL A 123 -11.08 2.71 8.74
CA VAL A 123 -11.19 3.79 7.75
C VAL A 123 -11.75 3.32 6.40
N LEU A 124 -11.87 2.03 6.17
CA LEU A 124 -12.48 1.46 4.96
C LEU A 124 -13.97 1.84 4.85
N ALA A 125 -14.20 3.12 4.62
CA ALA A 125 -15.53 3.63 4.28
C ALA A 125 -15.86 3.24 2.84
N GLY A 126 -17.07 2.78 2.62
CA GLY A 126 -17.57 2.26 1.36
C GLY A 126 -17.13 3.05 0.13
N GLY A 127 -16.30 2.46 -0.67
CA GLY A 127 -16.22 2.69 -2.08
C GLY A 127 -15.16 3.64 -2.62
N ILE A 128 -14.57 4.56 -1.84
CA ILE A 128 -13.75 5.61 -2.49
C ILE A 128 -12.27 5.56 -2.18
N ARG A 129 -11.86 5.10 -1.02
CA ARG A 129 -10.44 4.99 -0.70
C ARG A 129 -10.12 3.83 0.22
N ARG A 130 -9.05 3.14 -0.15
CA ARG A 130 -8.35 2.19 0.70
C ARG A 130 -7.42 2.97 1.62
N SER A 131 -7.34 2.60 2.89
CA SER A 131 -6.31 3.14 3.77
C SER A 131 -4.96 2.54 3.38
N ALA A 132 -3.95 3.39 3.22
CA ALA A 132 -2.61 2.97 2.91
C ALA A 132 -1.66 3.41 4.02
N LEU A 133 -0.90 2.45 4.56
CA LEU A 133 0.09 2.67 5.61
C LEU A 133 1.45 2.10 5.22
N ILE A 134 2.52 2.67 5.75
CA ILE A 134 3.82 2.01 5.88
C ILE A 134 4.33 2.14 7.30
N SER A 135 4.74 1.01 7.87
CA SER A 135 5.40 0.91 9.17
C SER A 135 6.90 0.81 8.99
N LEU A 136 7.63 1.73 9.59
CA LEU A 136 9.09 1.73 9.63
C LEU A 136 9.54 1.29 11.01
N PHE A 137 10.35 0.21 11.09
CA PHE A 137 10.76 -0.38 12.36
C PHE A 137 12.27 -0.67 12.44
N SER A 138 12.77 -0.84 13.66
CA SER A 138 14.20 -1.05 13.91
C SER A 138 14.66 -2.44 13.43
N ILE A 139 15.81 -2.53 12.78
CA ILE A 139 16.43 -3.78 12.31
C ILE A 139 16.60 -4.83 13.42
N ALA A 140 16.70 -4.41 14.68
CA ALA A 140 16.82 -5.29 15.84
C ALA A 140 15.48 -5.78 16.39
N ASP A 141 14.34 -5.45 15.75
CA ASP A 141 13.01 -5.83 16.23
C ASP A 141 12.52 -7.12 15.58
N ASP A 142 12.79 -8.25 16.23
CA ASP A 142 12.45 -9.58 15.71
C ASP A 142 10.94 -9.85 15.68
N GLU A 143 10.14 -9.22 16.56
CA GLU A 143 8.68 -9.36 16.51
C GLU A 143 8.11 -8.69 15.27
N MET A 144 8.56 -7.47 14.97
CA MET A 144 8.18 -6.76 13.74
C MET A 144 8.69 -7.47 12.48
N MET A 145 9.91 -8.03 12.51
CA MET A 145 10.47 -8.83 11.40
C MET A 145 9.56 -9.99 11.00
N LYS A 146 8.91 -10.62 11.97
CA LYS A 146 8.13 -11.85 11.78
C LYS A 146 6.62 -11.66 11.83
N CYS A 147 6.12 -10.42 11.99
CA CYS A 147 4.70 -10.18 12.23
C CYS A 147 3.79 -10.53 11.05
N LYS A 148 4.36 -10.73 9.86
CA LYS A 148 3.67 -11.15 8.63
C LYS A 148 4.27 -12.42 8.01
N THR A 149 5.10 -13.15 8.73
CA THR A 149 5.64 -14.44 8.30
C THR A 149 4.53 -15.48 8.23
N LEU A 150 4.65 -16.46 7.34
CA LEU A 150 3.85 -17.68 7.38
C LEU A 150 4.05 -18.40 8.71
N TYR A 151 2.99 -18.94 9.27
CA TYR A 151 3.03 -19.75 10.48
C TYR A 151 3.07 -21.23 10.13
N ASP A 152 3.67 -22.02 11.00
CA ASP A 152 3.43 -23.46 11.01
C ASP A 152 2.05 -23.72 11.59
N GLY A 153 1.23 -24.49 10.89
CA GLY A 153 -0.14 -24.78 11.29
C GLY A 153 -0.42 -26.27 11.21
N VAL A 154 -1.15 -26.79 12.19
CA VAL A 154 -1.62 -28.17 12.20
C VAL A 154 -3.12 -28.16 12.32
N ILE A 155 -3.81 -28.77 11.35
CA ILE A 155 -5.27 -28.94 11.41
C ILE A 155 -5.56 -29.94 12.52
N GLU A 156 -6.26 -29.50 13.56
CA GLU A 156 -6.72 -30.36 14.64
C GLU A 156 -8.09 -30.97 14.33
N ASP A 157 -9.00 -30.15 13.80
CA ASP A 157 -10.36 -30.56 13.46
C ASP A 157 -10.81 -29.89 12.16
N HIS A 158 -11.51 -30.64 11.31
CA HIS A 158 -12.27 -30.12 10.19
C HIS A 158 -13.73 -29.97 10.64
N LEU A 159 -14.18 -28.73 10.76
CA LEU A 159 -15.48 -28.39 11.35
C LEU A 159 -16.60 -28.35 10.33
N GLY A 160 -16.28 -28.30 9.05
CA GLY A 160 -17.23 -28.29 7.94
C GLY A 160 -16.68 -27.63 6.69
N GLU A 161 -17.41 -27.77 5.60
CA GLU A 161 -17.12 -27.16 4.30
C GLU A 161 -18.41 -26.60 3.71
N HIS A 162 -18.30 -25.44 3.08
CA HIS A 162 -19.38 -24.85 2.32
C HIS A 162 -18.77 -24.09 1.12
N ASP A 163 -19.20 -24.44 -0.09
CA ASP A 163 -18.79 -23.79 -1.35
C ASP A 163 -17.25 -23.66 -1.53
N GLY A 164 -16.51 -24.74 -1.21
CA GLY A 164 -15.05 -24.77 -1.34
C GLY A 164 -14.30 -23.97 -0.27
N VAL A 165 -14.98 -23.54 0.79
CA VAL A 165 -14.39 -22.92 1.98
C VAL A 165 -14.47 -23.87 3.15
N HIS A 166 -13.32 -24.23 3.70
CA HIS A 166 -13.22 -25.12 4.85
C HIS A 166 -13.19 -24.33 6.15
N ASN A 167 -14.05 -24.71 7.10
CA ASN A 167 -13.96 -24.28 8.48
C ASN A 167 -13.09 -25.29 9.24
N VAL A 168 -11.95 -24.86 9.73
CA VAL A 168 -10.98 -25.72 10.41
C VAL A 168 -10.53 -25.14 11.73
N ARG A 169 -10.25 -26.02 12.67
CA ARG A 169 -9.55 -25.65 13.90
C ARG A 169 -8.07 -25.97 13.68
N VAL A 170 -7.22 -24.96 13.83
CA VAL A 170 -5.77 -25.05 13.59
C VAL A 170 -5.02 -24.65 14.83
N SER A 171 -4.09 -25.51 15.27
CA SER A 171 -3.05 -25.10 16.20
C SER A 171 -1.91 -24.47 15.42
N VAL A 172 -1.44 -23.35 15.93
CA VAL A 172 -0.48 -22.47 15.26
C VAL A 172 0.79 -22.41 16.06
N TRP A 173 1.91 -22.57 15.36
CA TRP A 173 3.24 -22.61 15.92
C TRP A 173 4.13 -21.58 15.27
N ARG A 174 5.09 -21.05 16.00
CA ARG A 174 6.12 -20.15 15.49
C ARG A 174 7.43 -20.46 16.18
N ASP A 175 8.48 -20.70 15.38
CA ASP A 175 9.80 -21.08 15.90
C ASP A 175 9.70 -22.25 16.92
N GLU A 176 8.95 -23.30 16.55
CA GLU A 176 8.66 -24.50 17.37
C GLU A 176 7.91 -24.22 18.69
N LYS A 177 7.42 -22.99 18.87
CA LYS A 177 6.61 -22.63 20.04
C LYS A 177 5.15 -22.57 19.67
N TYR A 178 4.31 -23.22 20.46
CA TYR A 178 2.87 -23.09 20.37
C TYR A 178 2.46 -21.64 20.63
N CYS A 179 1.67 -21.08 19.72
CA CYS A 179 1.16 -19.74 19.81
C CYS A 179 -0.30 -19.73 20.26
N MET A 180 -1.16 -20.46 19.55
CA MET A 180 -2.60 -20.46 19.79
C MET A 180 -3.31 -21.58 19.03
N THR A 181 -4.54 -21.87 19.39
CA THR A 181 -5.50 -22.62 18.56
C THR A 181 -6.61 -21.67 18.13
N LYS A 182 -6.95 -21.69 16.83
CA LYS A 182 -8.03 -20.88 16.27
C LYS A 182 -8.91 -21.67 15.30
N GLU A 183 -10.16 -21.25 15.22
CA GLU A 183 -11.05 -21.63 14.13
C GLU A 183 -10.92 -20.59 13.02
N ILE A 184 -10.70 -21.06 11.81
CA ILE A 184 -10.47 -20.23 10.63
C ILE A 184 -11.23 -20.80 9.44
N PHE A 185 -11.59 -19.92 8.51
CA PHE A 185 -12.17 -20.26 7.23
C PHE A 185 -11.09 -20.14 6.16
N VAL A 186 -10.80 -21.22 5.47
CA VAL A 186 -9.76 -21.27 4.45
C VAL A 186 -10.32 -21.76 3.12
N PRO A 187 -9.95 -21.15 1.98
CA PRO A 187 -10.26 -21.66 0.65
C PRO A 187 -9.68 -23.06 0.43
N GLN A 188 -10.22 -23.80 -0.54
CA GLN A 188 -9.74 -25.15 -0.89
C GLN A 188 -8.23 -25.18 -1.15
N SER A 189 -7.70 -24.22 -1.93
CA SER A 189 -6.27 -24.14 -2.23
C SER A 189 -5.40 -24.02 -0.97
N ASP A 190 -5.78 -23.13 -0.08
CA ASP A 190 -5.05 -22.87 1.15
C ASP A 190 -5.23 -24.02 2.16
N TYR A 191 -6.39 -24.68 2.13
CA TYR A 191 -6.63 -25.89 2.93
C TYR A 191 -5.74 -27.03 2.48
N ASP A 192 -5.59 -27.25 1.18
CA ASP A 192 -4.71 -28.27 0.61
C ASP A 192 -3.25 -27.96 0.94
N GLU A 193 -2.82 -26.71 0.79
CA GLU A 193 -1.49 -26.24 1.17
C GLU A 193 -1.22 -26.43 2.66
N LEU A 194 -2.14 -26.02 3.52
CA LEU A 194 -2.03 -26.22 4.97
C LEU A 194 -1.94 -27.70 5.34
N LYS A 195 -2.73 -28.54 4.66
CA LYS A 195 -2.74 -29.98 4.90
C LYS A 195 -1.49 -30.68 4.38
N GLU A 196 -0.91 -30.22 3.27
CA GLU A 196 0.28 -30.80 2.65
C GLU A 196 1.57 -30.34 3.34
N ASN A 197 1.76 -29.04 3.55
CA ASN A 197 3.01 -28.45 4.04
C ASN A 197 2.93 -27.80 5.42
N GLY A 198 1.72 -27.71 6.00
CA GLY A 198 1.51 -27.16 7.34
C GLY A 198 1.79 -25.67 7.46
N LYS A 199 1.65 -24.89 6.37
CA LYS A 199 1.88 -23.44 6.38
C LYS A 199 0.57 -22.68 6.33
N ILE A 200 0.48 -21.59 7.10
CA ILE A 200 -0.71 -20.75 7.15
C ILE A 200 -0.34 -19.26 7.15
N GLN A 201 -1.07 -18.50 6.38
CA GLN A 201 -0.86 -17.07 6.25
C GLN A 201 -1.27 -16.31 7.52
N TRP A 202 -0.46 -15.34 7.92
CA TRP A 202 -0.70 -14.50 9.12
C TRP A 202 -2.04 -13.74 9.07
N PHE A 203 -2.57 -13.38 7.88
CA PHE A 203 -3.80 -12.58 7.75
C PHE A 203 -5.05 -13.32 8.23
N TYR A 204 -5.04 -14.64 8.34
CA TYR A 204 -6.13 -15.37 8.98
C TYR A 204 -6.23 -15.08 10.48
N PHE A 205 -5.12 -14.65 11.10
CA PHE A 205 -5.07 -14.38 12.54
C PHE A 205 -5.12 -12.89 12.87
N TYR A 206 -4.49 -12.07 12.03
CA TYR A 206 -4.36 -10.62 12.21
C TYR A 206 -4.64 -9.89 10.90
N PRO A 207 -5.88 -9.96 10.39
CA PRO A 207 -6.21 -9.42 9.05
C PRO A 207 -5.95 -7.93 8.93
N GLU A 208 -6.01 -7.19 10.03
CA GLU A 208 -5.70 -5.77 10.08
C GLU A 208 -4.26 -5.43 9.67
N ARG A 209 -3.29 -6.35 9.84
CA ARG A 209 -1.90 -6.13 9.42
C ARG A 209 -1.73 -6.04 7.91
N ALA A 210 -2.70 -6.51 7.12
CA ALA A 210 -2.74 -6.31 5.67
C ALA A 210 -2.88 -4.82 5.29
N ARG A 211 -3.29 -3.96 6.22
CA ARG A 211 -3.49 -2.52 5.98
C ARG A 211 -2.20 -1.71 5.96
N SER A 212 -1.05 -2.31 6.25
CA SER A 212 0.24 -1.62 6.33
C SER A 212 1.34 -2.39 5.62
N ASN A 213 2.09 -1.73 4.75
CA ASN A 213 3.39 -2.22 4.33
C ASN A 213 4.37 -2.12 5.51
N ASN A 214 5.30 -3.05 5.63
CA ASN A 214 6.30 -3.03 6.68
C ASN A 214 7.70 -2.97 6.08
N SER A 215 8.56 -2.08 6.59
CA SER A 215 9.95 -1.99 6.12
C SER A 215 10.93 -1.82 7.26
N ILE A 216 12.05 -2.53 7.14
CA ILE A 216 13.18 -2.42 8.07
C ILE A 216 13.93 -1.13 7.77
N VAL A 217 14.16 -0.30 8.78
CA VAL A 217 15.03 0.87 8.66
C VAL A 217 16.49 0.45 8.79
N ILE A 218 17.25 0.70 7.73
CA ILE A 218 18.66 0.36 7.63
C ILE A 218 19.47 1.66 7.47
N ALA A 219 20.21 2.03 8.50
CA ALA A 219 21.13 3.16 8.43
C ALA A 219 22.37 2.76 7.62
N ARG A 220 22.56 3.32 6.41
CA ARG A 220 23.69 3.00 5.53
C ARG A 220 25.06 3.03 6.20
N PRO A 221 25.39 4.04 7.01
CA PRO A 221 26.71 4.10 7.65
C PRO A 221 26.95 3.04 8.73
N LEU A 222 25.89 2.35 9.20
CA LEU A 222 25.96 1.46 10.36
C LEU A 222 25.75 0.00 10.03
N ILE A 223 25.26 -0.34 8.83
CA ILE A 223 24.97 -1.71 8.44
C ILE A 223 26.26 -2.46 8.09
N THR A 224 26.38 -3.68 8.58
CA THR A 224 27.43 -4.62 8.14
C THR A 224 26.83 -5.65 7.20
N LYS A 225 27.68 -6.22 6.33
CA LYS A 225 27.23 -7.24 5.38
C LYS A 225 26.61 -8.45 6.08
N ASP A 226 27.24 -8.94 7.12
CA ASP A 226 26.75 -10.11 7.89
C ASP A 226 25.37 -9.87 8.51
N LEU A 227 25.13 -8.66 9.06
CA LEU A 227 23.83 -8.31 9.60
C LEU A 227 22.79 -8.19 8.49
N PHE A 228 23.14 -7.59 7.35
CA PHE A 228 22.26 -7.49 6.20
C PHE A 228 21.85 -8.88 5.69
N GLU A 229 22.82 -9.80 5.48
CA GLU A 229 22.57 -11.16 5.02
C GLU A 229 21.68 -11.93 6.01
N THR A 230 21.93 -11.79 7.31
CA THR A 230 21.08 -12.41 8.35
C THR A 230 19.61 -11.93 8.24
N LYS A 231 19.38 -10.63 8.02
CA LYS A 231 18.01 -10.11 7.89
C LYS A 231 17.39 -10.46 6.54
N TRP A 232 18.19 -10.52 5.48
CA TRP A 232 17.75 -11.00 4.18
C TRP A 232 17.24 -12.44 4.20
N ASP A 233 17.92 -13.32 4.93
CA ASP A 233 17.47 -14.70 5.11
C ASP A 233 16.11 -14.78 5.82
N VAL A 234 15.82 -13.87 6.75
CA VAL A 234 14.49 -13.80 7.38
C VAL A 234 13.42 -13.37 6.37
N ILE A 235 13.71 -12.39 5.50
CA ILE A 235 12.80 -11.96 4.44
C ILE A 235 12.53 -13.12 3.47
N LYS A 236 13.59 -13.77 2.98
CA LYS A 236 13.51 -14.93 2.09
C LYS A 236 12.65 -16.04 2.67
N THR A 237 12.84 -16.36 3.95
CA THR A 237 12.14 -17.47 4.63
C THR A 237 10.77 -17.07 5.18
N SER A 238 10.39 -15.80 5.09
CA SER A 238 9.07 -15.35 5.55
C SER A 238 7.90 -15.92 4.74
N GLY A 239 8.15 -16.32 3.51
CA GLY A 239 7.14 -16.76 2.55
C GLY A 239 6.26 -15.63 1.99
N SER A 240 6.19 -14.50 2.68
CA SER A 240 5.40 -13.32 2.28
C SER A 240 6.20 -12.27 1.49
N GLY A 241 7.55 -12.39 1.45
CA GLY A 241 8.44 -11.37 0.91
C GLY A 241 8.56 -10.11 1.78
N GLU A 242 7.83 -10.04 2.88
CA GLU A 242 7.94 -8.96 3.86
C GLU A 242 8.87 -9.33 5.04
N PRO A 243 9.47 -8.33 5.66
CA PRO A 243 9.36 -6.90 5.39
C PRO A 243 10.19 -6.42 4.19
N GLY A 244 9.80 -5.26 3.63
CA GLY A 244 10.63 -4.53 2.69
C GLY A 244 11.88 -3.94 3.36
N LEU A 245 12.78 -3.40 2.56
CA LEU A 245 13.98 -2.69 3.03
C LEU A 245 13.80 -1.18 2.87
N TYR A 246 14.25 -0.40 3.85
CA TYR A 246 14.34 1.05 3.78
C TYR A 246 15.72 1.52 4.22
N PHE A 247 16.61 1.73 3.25
CA PHE A 247 17.95 2.31 3.46
C PHE A 247 17.86 3.81 3.62
N THR A 248 18.54 4.34 4.62
CA THR A 248 18.50 5.76 4.93
C THR A 248 19.85 6.29 5.44
N ASN A 249 20.11 7.55 5.17
CA ASN A 249 21.24 8.28 5.76
C ASN A 249 20.85 8.96 7.08
N ASN A 250 19.56 8.98 7.42
CA ASN A 250 19.04 9.50 8.68
C ASN A 250 17.79 8.71 9.10
N ILE A 251 17.87 8.01 10.22
CA ILE A 251 16.80 7.15 10.76
C ILE A 251 15.53 7.90 11.20
N GLU A 252 15.59 9.23 11.30
CA GLU A 252 14.43 10.09 11.60
C GLU A 252 13.58 10.38 10.34
N LEU A 253 14.11 10.10 9.14
CA LEU A 253 13.36 10.26 7.90
C LEU A 253 12.43 9.06 7.71
N GLY A 254 11.22 9.36 7.25
CA GLY A 254 10.21 8.39 6.91
C GLY A 254 9.89 8.39 5.42
N SER A 255 8.80 7.71 5.09
CA SER A 255 8.30 7.63 3.72
C SER A 255 6.77 7.57 3.71
N ASN A 256 6.17 7.82 2.54
CA ASN A 256 4.78 7.49 2.26
C ASN A 256 4.61 5.97 2.05
N PRO A 257 3.38 5.45 1.99
CA PRO A 257 3.11 4.00 1.96
C PRO A 257 3.82 3.20 0.88
N CYS A 258 3.98 3.77 -0.29
CA CYS A 258 4.65 3.11 -1.42
C CYS A 258 6.16 3.39 -1.48
N CYS A 259 6.69 4.13 -0.51
CA CYS A 259 8.13 4.36 -0.33
C CYS A 259 8.82 5.19 -1.43
N GLU A 260 8.08 5.89 -2.31
CA GLU A 260 8.68 6.76 -3.32
C GLU A 260 9.11 8.13 -2.80
N ILE A 261 8.52 8.60 -1.68
CA ILE A 261 8.76 9.94 -1.15
C ILE A 261 9.52 9.86 0.18
N SER A 262 10.68 10.50 0.26
CA SER A 262 11.40 10.70 1.53
C SER A 262 10.80 11.89 2.28
N LEU A 263 10.34 11.66 3.51
CA LEU A 263 9.60 12.62 4.32
C LEU A 263 10.29 12.89 5.66
N ASN A 264 10.29 14.15 6.06
CA ASN A 264 10.49 14.50 7.46
C ASN A 264 9.21 14.23 8.28
N PRO A 265 9.31 14.12 9.62
CA PRO A 265 8.13 14.09 10.47
C PRO A 265 7.21 15.30 10.21
N TYR A 266 5.89 15.03 10.14
CA TYR A 266 4.84 16.05 9.90
C TYR A 266 4.95 16.75 8.54
N GLN A 267 5.21 16.01 7.46
CA GLN A 267 5.40 16.55 6.13
C GLN A 267 4.47 15.88 5.12
N PHE A 268 4.01 16.66 4.13
CA PHE A 268 3.30 16.21 2.96
C PHE A 268 4.17 16.35 1.71
N CYS A 269 3.76 15.65 0.66
CA CYS A 269 4.30 15.76 -0.68
C CYS A 269 3.15 15.88 -1.70
N ASN A 270 3.44 16.51 -2.84
CA ASN A 270 2.50 16.78 -3.93
C ASN A 270 2.87 15.91 -5.13
N LEU A 271 2.02 14.95 -5.46
CA LEU A 271 2.29 13.93 -6.47
C LEU A 271 1.66 14.29 -7.81
N THR A 272 2.43 14.14 -8.88
CA THR A 272 1.99 14.19 -10.28
C THR A 272 2.58 13.02 -11.06
N SER A 273 2.02 12.69 -12.23
CA SER A 273 2.48 11.56 -13.05
C SER A 273 2.52 11.93 -14.52
N ILE A 274 3.55 11.44 -15.20
CA ILE A 274 3.79 11.59 -16.63
C ILE A 274 3.67 10.20 -17.26
N ASN A 275 2.81 10.04 -18.27
CA ASN A 275 2.85 8.86 -19.13
C ASN A 275 4.05 8.99 -20.08
N VAL A 276 4.97 8.02 -20.03
CA VAL A 276 6.13 7.99 -20.95
C VAL A 276 5.95 7.00 -22.09
N SER A 277 4.90 6.16 -22.07
CA SER A 277 4.71 5.13 -23.07
C SER A 277 4.37 5.67 -24.47
N ASP A 278 3.91 6.91 -24.55
CA ASP A 278 3.50 7.61 -25.78
C ASP A 278 4.29 8.90 -26.03
N VAL A 279 5.44 9.06 -25.38
CA VAL A 279 6.37 10.18 -25.62
C VAL A 279 7.04 10.01 -26.97
N GLU A 280 6.98 11.05 -27.81
CA GLU A 280 7.43 11.03 -29.18
C GLU A 280 8.87 11.58 -29.37
N SER A 281 9.28 12.50 -28.48
CA SER A 281 10.59 13.17 -28.56
C SER A 281 11.12 13.61 -27.19
N GLN A 282 12.38 14.02 -27.13
CA GLN A 282 12.96 14.62 -25.92
C GLN A 282 12.23 15.91 -25.52
N GLU A 283 11.85 16.73 -26.48
CA GLU A 283 11.11 17.97 -26.23
C GLU A 283 9.73 17.67 -25.60
N ASP A 284 8.99 16.68 -26.12
CA ASP A 284 7.71 16.24 -25.53
C ASP A 284 7.90 15.75 -24.08
N LEU A 285 8.96 14.98 -23.79
CA LEU A 285 9.27 14.54 -22.42
C LEU A 285 9.56 15.74 -21.50
N ASN A 286 10.35 16.71 -21.98
CA ASN A 286 10.70 17.92 -21.25
C ASN A 286 9.45 18.77 -20.94
N ASP A 287 8.57 18.96 -21.92
CA ASP A 287 7.32 19.72 -21.76
C ASP A 287 6.38 19.06 -20.75
N ARG A 288 6.24 17.73 -20.82
CA ARG A 288 5.44 16.97 -19.81
C ARG A 288 6.03 17.11 -18.41
N ALA A 289 7.37 17.10 -18.28
CA ALA A 289 8.04 17.28 -17.00
C ALA A 289 7.79 18.68 -16.42
N GLN A 290 7.82 19.72 -17.25
CA GLN A 290 7.49 21.08 -16.86
C GLN A 290 6.03 21.22 -16.42
N VAL A 291 5.07 20.69 -17.20
CA VAL A 291 3.65 20.73 -16.84
C VAL A 291 3.38 20.00 -15.52
N ALA A 292 3.96 18.83 -15.32
CA ALA A 292 3.80 18.07 -14.09
C ALA A 292 4.40 18.80 -12.87
N ALA A 293 5.56 19.44 -13.03
CA ALA A 293 6.19 20.26 -11.98
C ALA A 293 5.37 21.52 -11.69
N PHE A 294 4.82 22.17 -12.72
CA PHE A 294 3.91 23.31 -12.58
C PHE A 294 2.69 22.94 -11.71
N MET A 295 2.00 21.86 -12.07
CA MET A 295 0.82 21.38 -11.32
C MET A 295 1.17 21.03 -9.87
N GLY A 296 2.26 20.29 -9.65
CA GLY A 296 2.73 19.93 -8.31
C GLY A 296 3.08 21.16 -7.47
N THR A 297 3.68 22.19 -8.07
CA THR A 297 4.03 23.44 -7.37
C THR A 297 2.80 24.25 -6.97
N LEU A 298 1.78 24.31 -7.83
CA LEU A 298 0.49 24.91 -7.46
C LEU A 298 -0.13 24.14 -6.29
N GLN A 299 -0.13 22.82 -6.32
CA GLN A 299 -0.66 22.00 -5.23
C GLN A 299 0.12 22.23 -3.92
N ALA A 300 1.44 22.45 -3.98
CA ALA A 300 2.27 22.75 -2.81
C ALA A 300 1.90 24.06 -2.10
N SER A 301 1.15 24.95 -2.76
CA SER A 301 0.65 26.18 -2.14
C SER A 301 -0.56 25.96 -1.23
N TYR A 302 -1.20 24.80 -1.28
CA TYR A 302 -2.37 24.47 -0.46
C TYR A 302 -1.94 23.94 0.91
N THR A 303 -1.72 24.84 1.86
CA THR A 303 -1.18 24.53 3.19
C THR A 303 -2.13 24.88 4.34
N ASP A 304 -3.43 25.01 4.07
CA ASP A 304 -4.43 25.18 5.10
C ASP A 304 -4.85 23.83 5.71
N PHE A 305 -4.16 23.40 6.76
CA PHE A 305 -4.37 22.15 7.45
C PHE A 305 -5.11 22.36 8.77
N HIS A 306 -6.38 22.77 8.70
CA HIS A 306 -7.19 23.29 9.82
C HIS A 306 -7.28 22.37 11.07
N TYR A 307 -7.27 21.05 10.92
CA TYR A 307 -7.34 20.09 12.05
C TYR A 307 -5.97 19.70 12.59
N LEU A 308 -4.94 19.81 11.75
CA LEU A 308 -3.60 19.36 12.09
C LEU A 308 -2.85 20.39 12.96
N ARG A 309 -1.86 19.89 13.70
CA ARG A 309 -0.99 20.77 14.49
C ARG A 309 -0.18 21.70 13.57
N PRO A 310 0.14 22.94 14.00
CA PRO A 310 0.87 23.92 13.16
C PRO A 310 2.22 23.41 12.61
N GLN A 311 2.80 22.41 13.25
CA GLN A 311 4.04 21.76 12.78
C GLN A 311 3.91 21.17 11.37
N TRP A 312 2.72 20.63 10.99
CA TRP A 312 2.45 20.08 9.66
C TRP A 312 2.60 21.17 8.59
N LYS A 313 1.97 22.31 8.79
CA LYS A 313 2.09 23.46 7.88
C LYS A 313 3.55 23.91 7.78
N LYS A 314 4.18 24.19 8.93
CA LYS A 314 5.57 24.68 8.99
C LYS A 314 6.55 23.75 8.28
N GLN A 315 6.42 22.43 8.50
CA GLN A 315 7.35 21.45 7.93
C GLN A 315 7.08 21.24 6.42
N THR A 316 5.80 21.25 6.01
CA THR A 316 5.43 21.13 4.59
C THR A 316 5.89 22.35 3.79
N GLU A 317 5.62 23.55 4.26
CA GLU A 317 6.05 24.80 3.60
C GLU A 317 7.58 24.95 3.52
N LYS A 318 8.32 24.42 4.50
CA LYS A 318 9.78 24.52 4.54
C LYS A 318 10.45 23.89 3.33
N GLU A 319 9.98 22.72 2.89
CA GLU A 319 10.60 21.97 1.80
C GLU A 319 9.73 21.89 0.55
N ALA A 320 8.43 22.16 0.64
CA ALA A 320 7.45 22.22 -0.44
C ALA A 320 7.57 21.04 -1.45
N LEU A 321 7.71 19.81 -0.92
CA LEU A 321 8.07 18.63 -1.71
C LEU A 321 7.11 18.36 -2.86
N LEU A 322 7.67 18.04 -4.01
CA LEU A 322 6.97 17.46 -5.15
C LEU A 322 7.30 15.97 -5.28
N GLY A 323 6.51 15.28 -6.08
CA GLY A 323 6.75 13.91 -6.51
C GLY A 323 6.31 13.76 -7.96
N VAL A 324 7.08 14.34 -8.89
CA VAL A 324 6.88 14.15 -10.33
C VAL A 324 7.35 12.76 -10.71
N SER A 325 6.41 11.91 -11.10
CA SER A 325 6.63 10.50 -11.38
C SER A 325 6.49 10.18 -12.86
N LEU A 326 7.11 9.08 -13.29
CA LEU A 326 6.98 8.50 -14.62
C LEU A 326 6.19 7.19 -14.54
N THR A 327 5.27 6.96 -15.49
CA THR A 327 4.55 5.69 -15.63
C THR A 327 4.62 5.21 -17.08
N GLY A 328 4.49 3.89 -17.31
CA GLY A 328 4.65 3.31 -18.65
C GLY A 328 6.09 2.99 -19.03
N ILE A 329 7.00 2.96 -18.08
CA ILE A 329 8.45 2.75 -18.31
C ILE A 329 8.74 1.40 -18.99
N ALA A 330 7.96 0.36 -18.70
CA ALA A 330 8.16 -0.94 -19.34
C ALA A 330 7.80 -0.99 -20.82
N SER A 331 7.17 0.06 -21.34
CA SER A 331 6.73 0.16 -22.75
C SER A 331 7.70 0.93 -23.63
N ILE A 332 8.77 1.49 -23.08
CA ILE A 332 9.73 2.32 -23.83
C ILE A 332 11.12 1.71 -23.88
N ASP A 333 11.91 2.21 -24.83
CA ASP A 333 13.36 2.07 -24.85
C ASP A 333 13.96 3.29 -24.17
N GLU A 334 14.36 3.14 -22.90
CA GLU A 334 14.88 4.21 -22.07
C GLU A 334 16.16 4.86 -22.61
N SER A 335 16.89 4.17 -23.48
CA SER A 335 18.14 4.69 -24.08
C SER A 335 17.90 5.83 -25.09
N LYS A 336 16.66 6.03 -25.52
CA LYS A 336 16.28 7.06 -26.49
C LYS A 336 16.08 8.44 -25.88
N PHE A 337 16.02 8.54 -24.55
CA PHE A 337 15.68 9.76 -23.86
C PHE A 337 16.72 10.13 -22.79
N ASP A 338 16.95 11.42 -22.63
CA ASP A 338 17.73 11.99 -21.52
C ASP A 338 16.78 12.39 -20.37
N PHE A 339 16.61 11.47 -19.43
CA PHE A 339 15.79 11.72 -18.24
C PHE A 339 16.42 12.74 -17.28
N ALA A 340 17.74 12.93 -17.31
CA ALA A 340 18.39 13.94 -16.50
C ALA A 340 18.05 15.35 -17.00
N GLU A 341 18.01 15.55 -18.32
CA GLU A 341 17.54 16.79 -18.93
C GLU A 341 16.08 17.08 -18.56
N ALA A 342 15.19 16.11 -18.69
CA ALA A 342 13.79 16.28 -18.33
C ALA A 342 13.59 16.56 -16.81
N ALA A 343 14.38 15.92 -15.95
CA ALA A 343 14.36 16.21 -14.51
C ALA A 343 14.82 17.65 -14.22
N GLN A 344 15.83 18.15 -14.94
CA GLN A 344 16.29 19.53 -14.82
C GLN A 344 15.20 20.52 -15.28
N CYS A 345 14.47 20.22 -16.35
CA CYS A 345 13.31 21.03 -16.78
C CYS A 345 12.23 21.11 -15.69
N ALA A 346 11.97 19.99 -14.98
CA ALA A 346 11.04 20.00 -13.84
C ALA A 346 11.55 20.86 -12.67
N VAL A 347 12.86 20.84 -12.39
CA VAL A 347 13.48 21.69 -11.35
C VAL A 347 13.33 23.17 -11.69
N GLU A 348 13.67 23.56 -12.91
CA GLU A 348 13.60 24.95 -13.37
C GLU A 348 12.17 25.50 -13.36
N GLU A 349 11.19 24.70 -13.79
CA GLU A 349 9.79 25.09 -13.75
C GLU A 349 9.28 25.20 -12.30
N ASN A 350 9.68 24.28 -11.40
CA ASN A 350 9.36 24.41 -9.99
C ASN A 350 9.91 25.72 -9.38
N GLU A 351 11.14 26.08 -9.64
CA GLU A 351 11.75 27.33 -9.13
C GLU A 351 10.99 28.57 -9.65
N LYS A 352 10.67 28.58 -10.93
CA LYS A 352 9.92 29.67 -11.58
C LYS A 352 8.52 29.82 -10.99
N VAL A 353 7.78 28.72 -10.88
CA VAL A 353 6.38 28.74 -10.39
C VAL A 353 6.34 29.00 -8.89
N ALA A 354 7.25 28.41 -8.10
CA ALA A 354 7.37 28.67 -6.67
C ALA A 354 7.53 30.17 -6.37
N LYS A 355 8.36 30.86 -7.15
CA LYS A 355 8.51 32.32 -7.05
C LYS A 355 7.24 33.08 -7.39
N LEU A 356 6.47 32.63 -8.40
CA LEU A 356 5.22 33.26 -8.81
C LEU A 356 4.12 33.12 -7.75
N VAL A 357 3.99 31.94 -7.14
CA VAL A 357 2.93 31.65 -6.15
C VAL A 357 3.36 31.95 -4.70
N GLY A 358 4.63 32.30 -4.47
CA GLY A 358 5.11 32.71 -3.16
C GLY A 358 5.37 31.57 -2.19
N VAL A 359 5.74 30.36 -2.69
CA VAL A 359 6.16 29.22 -1.89
C VAL A 359 7.66 28.96 -2.04
N ASN A 360 8.23 28.13 -1.17
CA ASN A 360 9.64 27.75 -1.30
C ASN A 360 9.83 26.81 -2.50
N PRO A 361 10.95 26.88 -3.22
CA PRO A 361 11.32 25.83 -4.17
C PRO A 361 11.44 24.47 -3.47
N ALA A 362 10.98 23.43 -4.14
CA ALA A 362 10.95 22.09 -3.59
C ALA A 362 12.38 21.53 -3.37
N LYS A 363 12.58 20.88 -2.23
CA LYS A 363 13.88 20.24 -1.93
C LYS A 363 14.07 18.91 -2.66
N ARG A 364 12.99 18.24 -3.03
CA ARG A 364 12.97 17.00 -3.81
C ARG A 364 11.79 17.07 -4.75
N ILE A 365 11.98 16.75 -6.01
CA ILE A 365 11.01 17.03 -7.07
C ILE A 365 10.58 15.75 -7.78
N THR A 366 11.52 14.88 -8.14
CA THR A 366 11.26 13.71 -8.97
C THR A 366 11.29 12.41 -8.18
N CYS A 367 10.40 11.49 -8.52
CA CYS A 367 10.30 10.14 -7.95
C CYS A 367 9.76 9.18 -9.02
N ILE A 368 9.65 7.90 -8.69
CA ILE A 368 8.80 6.96 -9.44
C ILE A 368 7.89 6.26 -8.46
N LYS A 369 6.59 6.46 -8.62
CA LYS A 369 5.55 5.81 -7.83
C LYS A 369 4.98 4.59 -8.56
N PRO A 370 4.43 3.61 -7.84
CA PRO A 370 3.62 2.56 -8.45
C PRO A 370 2.28 3.18 -8.86
N GLU A 371 2.01 3.22 -10.14
CA GLU A 371 0.86 3.92 -10.71
C GLU A 371 -0.28 2.93 -10.99
N GLY A 372 -0.86 2.30 -9.95
CA GLY A 372 -1.84 1.23 -10.12
C GLY A 372 -3.07 1.65 -10.92
N THR A 373 -3.88 2.58 -10.40
CA THR A 373 -5.10 3.06 -11.09
C THR A 373 -4.78 4.00 -12.26
N GLY A 374 -3.81 4.91 -12.09
CA GLY A 374 -3.46 5.88 -13.13
C GLY A 374 -2.96 5.21 -14.41
N SER A 375 -2.13 4.18 -14.31
CA SER A 375 -1.65 3.43 -15.47
C SER A 375 -2.76 2.73 -16.24
N LEU A 376 -3.81 2.27 -15.56
CA LEU A 376 -4.98 1.66 -16.21
C LEU A 376 -5.77 2.68 -17.02
N VAL A 377 -6.03 3.85 -16.45
CA VAL A 377 -6.71 4.95 -17.17
C VAL A 377 -5.90 5.37 -18.38
N LEU A 378 -4.57 5.37 -18.27
CA LEU A 378 -3.64 5.73 -19.35
C LEU A 378 -3.35 4.56 -20.32
N GLY A 379 -3.82 3.34 -20.04
CA GLY A 379 -3.60 2.17 -20.87
C GLY A 379 -2.13 1.73 -20.96
N THR A 380 -1.36 1.90 -19.88
CA THR A 380 0.07 1.62 -19.86
C THR A 380 0.52 0.79 -18.65
N SER A 381 1.81 0.46 -18.56
CA SER A 381 2.38 -0.26 -17.42
C SER A 381 2.51 0.63 -16.18
N SER A 382 2.46 0.01 -15.00
CA SER A 382 2.44 0.67 -13.71
C SER A 382 3.83 1.14 -13.27
N GLY A 383 4.08 2.44 -13.34
CA GLY A 383 5.37 3.02 -12.92
C GLY A 383 6.55 2.36 -13.65
N ILE A 384 7.47 1.78 -12.87
CA ILE A 384 8.64 1.06 -13.39
C ILE A 384 8.37 -0.42 -13.67
N HIS A 385 7.22 -0.95 -13.19
CA HIS A 385 6.94 -2.37 -13.24
C HIS A 385 6.70 -2.85 -14.67
N ALA A 386 7.12 -4.07 -14.93
CA ALA A 386 6.89 -4.76 -16.18
C ALA A 386 5.39 -5.10 -16.38
N TRP A 387 4.99 -5.31 -17.62
CA TRP A 387 3.72 -5.94 -17.94
C TRP A 387 3.70 -7.37 -17.38
N HIS A 388 2.49 -7.85 -17.02
CA HIS A 388 2.36 -9.19 -16.43
C HIS A 388 2.92 -10.27 -17.37
N ASN A 389 2.43 -10.28 -18.62
CA ASN A 389 2.96 -11.12 -19.71
C ASN A 389 2.60 -10.49 -21.06
N GLU A 390 2.96 -11.12 -22.19
CA GLU A 390 2.53 -10.68 -23.53
C GLU A 390 1.01 -10.76 -23.70
N TYR A 391 0.40 -11.87 -23.26
CA TYR A 391 -1.05 -12.08 -23.20
C TYR A 391 -1.44 -12.55 -21.82
N TYR A 392 -2.39 -11.88 -21.21
CA TYR A 392 -2.90 -12.24 -19.88
C TYR A 392 -4.33 -11.73 -19.68
N VAL A 393 -5.01 -12.25 -18.68
CA VAL A 393 -6.26 -11.68 -18.20
C VAL A 393 -6.03 -10.89 -16.92
N ARG A 394 -6.75 -9.80 -16.80
CA ARG A 394 -6.93 -9.08 -15.56
C ARG A 394 -8.34 -9.30 -15.05
N ARG A 395 -8.46 -9.68 -13.78
CA ARG A 395 -9.73 -9.87 -13.11
C ARG A 395 -10.04 -8.71 -12.19
N LEU A 396 -11.24 -8.15 -12.36
CA LEU A 396 -11.77 -7.07 -11.53
C LEU A 396 -12.95 -7.60 -10.73
N ARG A 397 -12.93 -7.37 -9.42
CA ARG A 397 -14.07 -7.70 -8.56
C ARG A 397 -15.11 -6.60 -8.60
N VAL A 398 -16.38 -6.97 -8.62
CA VAL A 398 -17.52 -6.06 -8.75
C VAL A 398 -18.69 -6.56 -7.92
N GLY A 399 -19.42 -5.65 -7.27
CA GLY A 399 -20.66 -5.99 -6.58
C GLY A 399 -21.79 -6.27 -7.55
N LYS A 400 -22.56 -7.34 -7.34
CA LYS A 400 -23.71 -7.73 -8.19
C LYS A 400 -24.83 -6.67 -8.26
N ASN A 401 -24.82 -5.68 -7.39
CA ASN A 401 -25.75 -4.56 -7.38
C ASN A 401 -25.24 -3.33 -8.13
N GLU A 402 -24.00 -3.35 -8.62
CA GLU A 402 -23.42 -2.25 -9.39
C GLU A 402 -23.98 -2.22 -10.82
N ALA A 403 -24.11 -1.01 -11.39
CA ALA A 403 -24.66 -0.82 -12.73
C ALA A 403 -23.81 -1.48 -13.81
N ILE A 404 -22.48 -1.39 -13.69
CA ILE A 404 -21.55 -2.02 -14.63
C ILE A 404 -21.70 -3.54 -14.66
N TYR A 405 -21.90 -4.21 -13.52
CA TYR A 405 -22.14 -5.65 -13.46
C TYR A 405 -23.40 -6.03 -14.24
N LYS A 406 -24.51 -5.35 -13.99
CA LYS A 406 -25.79 -5.62 -14.66
C LYS A 406 -25.69 -5.44 -16.17
N TYR A 407 -25.09 -4.32 -16.60
CA TYR A 407 -24.88 -4.03 -18.01
C TYR A 407 -24.04 -5.10 -18.70
N LEU A 408 -22.90 -5.49 -18.11
CA LEU A 408 -22.01 -6.50 -18.67
C LEU A 408 -22.65 -7.90 -18.66
N LEU A 409 -23.41 -8.24 -17.61
CA LEU A 409 -24.14 -9.52 -17.54
C LEU A 409 -25.18 -9.63 -18.66
N ASP A 410 -25.86 -8.54 -18.99
CA ASP A 410 -26.87 -8.51 -20.06
C ASP A 410 -26.23 -8.47 -21.47
N THR A 411 -25.01 -7.91 -21.59
CA THR A 411 -24.37 -7.64 -22.87
C THR A 411 -23.33 -8.70 -23.23
N ILE A 412 -22.51 -9.12 -22.26
CA ILE A 412 -21.38 -10.05 -22.44
C ILE A 412 -21.21 -10.93 -21.19
N PRO A 413 -22.11 -11.86 -20.94
CA PRO A 413 -22.02 -12.74 -19.76
C PRO A 413 -20.77 -13.62 -19.75
N GLU A 414 -20.12 -13.83 -20.89
CA GLU A 414 -18.96 -14.72 -21.05
C GLU A 414 -17.70 -14.24 -20.33
N ILE A 415 -17.62 -12.94 -19.96
CA ILE A 415 -16.50 -12.38 -19.20
C ILE A 415 -16.79 -12.28 -17.71
N ILE A 416 -17.95 -12.71 -17.26
CA ILE A 416 -18.40 -12.61 -15.87
C ILE A 416 -18.51 -14.00 -15.26
N GLU A 417 -18.00 -14.13 -14.07
CA GLU A 417 -18.17 -15.30 -13.22
C GLU A 417 -18.51 -14.87 -11.79
N ASP A 418 -19.18 -15.73 -11.04
CA ASP A 418 -19.41 -15.48 -9.61
C ASP A 418 -18.10 -15.50 -8.85
N GLU A 419 -17.95 -14.61 -7.88
CA GLU A 419 -16.80 -14.62 -6.99
C GLU A 419 -16.81 -15.89 -6.14
N VAL A 420 -15.70 -16.66 -6.17
CA VAL A 420 -15.62 -17.95 -5.46
C VAL A 420 -15.64 -17.77 -3.93
N PHE A 421 -15.12 -16.66 -3.43
CA PHE A 421 -14.97 -16.41 -1.99
C PHE A 421 -15.72 -15.16 -1.50
N GLY A 422 -16.81 -14.79 -2.16
CA GLY A 422 -17.61 -13.62 -1.83
C GLY A 422 -18.99 -13.62 -2.48
N ASP A 423 -19.78 -12.60 -2.17
CA ASP A 423 -21.11 -12.39 -2.75
C ASP A 423 -21.07 -11.57 -4.05
N GLY A 424 -19.87 -11.25 -4.54
CA GLY A 424 -19.62 -10.44 -5.72
C GLY A 424 -19.59 -11.24 -7.02
N ALA A 425 -19.05 -10.60 -8.04
CA ALA A 425 -18.69 -11.21 -9.32
C ALA A 425 -17.29 -10.76 -9.76
N VAL A 426 -16.71 -11.49 -10.66
CA VAL A 426 -15.40 -11.23 -11.26
C VAL A 426 -15.58 -10.95 -12.74
N ILE A 427 -15.05 -9.83 -13.21
CA ILE A 427 -15.00 -9.47 -14.62
C ILE A 427 -13.60 -9.79 -15.14
N THR A 428 -13.51 -10.65 -16.15
CA THR A 428 -12.26 -11.07 -16.79
C THR A 428 -11.99 -10.24 -18.04
N ILE A 429 -10.92 -9.45 -18.02
CA ILE A 429 -10.53 -8.57 -19.13
C ILE A 429 -9.22 -9.06 -19.75
N PRO A 430 -9.21 -9.41 -21.05
CA PRO A 430 -7.98 -9.78 -21.75
C PRO A 430 -7.10 -8.54 -21.99
N VAL A 431 -5.82 -8.70 -21.77
CA VAL A 431 -4.81 -7.65 -21.98
C VAL A 431 -3.69 -8.20 -22.86
N LYS A 432 -3.23 -7.37 -23.80
CA LYS A 432 -2.06 -7.61 -24.62
C LYS A 432 -1.03 -6.50 -24.36
N ALA A 433 0.17 -6.89 -23.97
CA ALA A 433 1.26 -5.93 -23.81
C ALA A 433 1.66 -5.33 -25.18
N PRO A 434 2.15 -4.09 -25.23
CA PRO A 434 2.71 -3.51 -26.45
C PRO A 434 3.88 -4.33 -26.99
N LEU A 435 4.11 -4.23 -28.30
CA LEU A 435 5.25 -4.89 -28.93
C LEU A 435 6.56 -4.44 -28.28
N ASN A 436 7.44 -5.39 -27.95
CA ASN A 436 8.73 -5.14 -27.28
C ASN A 436 8.62 -4.58 -25.84
N ALA A 437 7.43 -4.59 -25.24
CA ALA A 437 7.30 -4.23 -23.83
C ALA A 437 8.06 -5.22 -22.94
N LYS A 438 8.59 -4.72 -21.84
CA LYS A 438 9.22 -5.56 -20.81
C LYS A 438 8.13 -6.28 -20.01
N THR A 439 8.28 -7.59 -19.85
CA THR A 439 7.34 -8.43 -19.11
C THR A 439 8.00 -8.97 -17.84
N ARG A 440 7.21 -9.43 -16.87
CA ARG A 440 7.71 -9.97 -15.59
C ARG A 440 8.60 -11.21 -15.74
N THR A 441 8.68 -11.77 -16.95
CA THR A 441 9.58 -12.89 -17.27
C THR A 441 11.04 -12.47 -17.41
N GLU A 442 11.30 -11.14 -17.46
CA GLU A 442 12.66 -10.59 -17.52
C GLU A 442 13.54 -11.11 -16.35
N ASP A 443 14.87 -11.07 -16.53
CA ASP A 443 15.81 -11.39 -15.47
C ASP A 443 15.73 -10.33 -14.35
N VAL A 444 15.76 -10.77 -13.09
CA VAL A 444 15.63 -9.88 -11.94
C VAL A 444 16.68 -8.78 -11.89
N GLU A 445 17.91 -9.03 -12.37
CA GLU A 445 18.96 -8.01 -12.42
C GLU A 445 18.70 -6.96 -13.49
N GLN A 446 18.04 -7.31 -14.60
CA GLN A 446 17.61 -6.33 -15.60
C GLN A 446 16.61 -5.34 -14.99
N PHE A 447 15.64 -5.86 -14.24
CA PHE A 447 14.69 -5.01 -13.52
C PHE A 447 15.40 -4.12 -12.48
N LEU A 448 16.26 -4.68 -11.64
CA LEU A 448 17.01 -3.94 -10.62
C LEU A 448 17.96 -2.90 -11.23
N ASN A 449 18.61 -3.21 -12.35
CA ASN A 449 19.44 -2.24 -13.07
C ASN A 449 18.61 -1.10 -13.68
N ARG A 450 17.36 -1.36 -14.08
CA ARG A 450 16.42 -0.31 -14.48
C ARG A 450 16.04 0.59 -13.30
N VAL A 451 15.82 0.03 -12.11
CA VAL A 451 15.63 0.82 -10.88
C VAL A 451 16.83 1.74 -10.63
N LYS A 452 18.04 1.20 -10.71
CA LYS A 452 19.28 1.98 -10.58
C LYS A 452 19.42 3.07 -11.64
N PHE A 453 19.09 2.75 -12.90
CA PHE A 453 19.14 3.72 -14.00
C PHE A 453 18.23 4.92 -13.71
N PHE A 454 16.97 4.71 -13.37
CA PHE A 454 16.04 5.80 -13.08
C PHE A 454 16.34 6.52 -11.77
N THR A 455 16.93 5.84 -10.78
CA THR A 455 17.44 6.53 -9.60
C THR A 455 18.51 7.57 -9.98
N ASN A 456 19.45 7.20 -10.85
CA ASN A 456 20.57 8.06 -11.21
C ASN A 456 20.18 9.15 -12.24
N SER A 457 19.34 8.81 -13.23
CA SER A 457 19.00 9.72 -14.33
C SER A 457 17.80 10.62 -14.02
N TRP A 458 16.82 10.17 -13.24
CA TRP A 458 15.60 10.91 -12.95
C TRP A 458 15.56 11.43 -11.51
N VAL A 459 15.65 10.53 -10.53
CA VAL A 459 15.44 10.89 -9.12
C VAL A 459 16.57 11.73 -8.55
N ALA A 460 17.82 11.38 -8.85
CA ALA A 460 18.98 12.12 -8.35
C ALA A 460 19.06 13.54 -8.93
N ASN A 461 18.64 13.74 -10.17
CA ASN A 461 18.66 15.06 -10.82
C ASN A 461 17.54 16.00 -10.33
N GLY A 462 16.45 15.46 -9.77
CA GLY A 462 15.41 16.25 -9.10
C GLY A 462 15.66 16.52 -7.61
N HIS A 463 16.84 16.11 -7.08
CA HIS A 463 17.19 16.26 -5.68
C HIS A 463 17.97 17.57 -5.44
N GLN A 464 17.33 18.55 -4.81
CA GLN A 464 17.91 19.87 -4.52
C GLN A 464 18.42 20.00 -3.07
N GLY A 465 18.26 18.98 -2.25
CA GLY A 465 18.81 18.96 -0.90
C GLY A 465 18.12 18.03 0.08
N GLY A 466 18.82 17.74 1.15
CA GLY A 466 18.41 16.78 2.18
C GLY A 466 19.32 15.55 2.21
N MET A 467 19.13 14.68 3.21
CA MET A 467 20.01 13.52 3.42
C MET A 467 19.62 12.31 2.57
N ASN A 468 18.35 12.18 2.19
CA ASN A 468 17.85 11.15 1.29
C ASN A 468 17.20 11.79 0.07
N THR A 469 17.40 11.22 -1.10
CA THR A 469 16.60 11.50 -2.31
C THR A 469 15.17 10.99 -2.12
N HIS A 470 14.28 11.35 -3.04
CA HIS A 470 13.12 10.49 -3.29
C HIS A 470 13.57 9.12 -3.83
N ASN A 471 12.65 8.25 -4.15
CA ASN A 471 12.97 6.87 -4.49
C ASN A 471 12.24 6.43 -5.77
N VAL A 472 12.75 5.37 -6.37
CA VAL A 472 12.04 4.55 -7.34
C VAL A 472 11.32 3.47 -6.56
N SER A 473 10.01 3.63 -6.37
CA SER A 473 9.20 2.59 -5.71
C SER A 473 9.08 1.37 -6.61
N ALA A 474 9.54 0.24 -6.12
CA ALA A 474 9.50 -1.00 -6.87
C ALA A 474 9.24 -2.21 -5.96
N THR A 475 8.48 -3.15 -6.49
CA THR A 475 8.30 -4.50 -5.95
C THR A 475 9.04 -5.48 -6.83
N VAL A 476 10.01 -6.16 -6.29
CA VAL A 476 10.88 -7.10 -6.99
C VAL A 476 10.28 -8.50 -6.87
N SER A 477 9.84 -9.08 -7.99
CA SER A 477 9.43 -10.49 -8.04
C SER A 477 10.66 -11.38 -8.18
N ILE A 478 10.86 -12.32 -7.26
CA ILE A 478 12.10 -13.10 -7.14
C ILE A 478 11.80 -14.58 -7.34
N LYS A 479 12.41 -15.20 -8.36
CA LYS A 479 12.34 -16.66 -8.56
C LYS A 479 13.17 -17.38 -7.49
N ALA A 480 12.87 -18.66 -7.24
CA ALA A 480 13.47 -19.43 -6.17
C ALA A 480 15.02 -19.46 -6.20
N ASP A 481 15.62 -19.43 -7.38
CA ASP A 481 17.08 -19.45 -7.60
C ASP A 481 17.73 -18.05 -7.65
N GLU A 482 16.94 -16.97 -7.63
CA GLU A 482 17.44 -15.60 -7.78
C GLU A 482 17.77 -14.90 -6.46
N TRP A 483 17.27 -15.39 -5.32
CA TRP A 483 17.40 -14.74 -4.01
C TRP A 483 18.85 -14.38 -3.63
N GLY A 484 19.82 -15.25 -3.95
CA GLY A 484 21.24 -14.98 -3.67
C GLY A 484 21.81 -13.85 -4.53
N ARG A 485 21.46 -13.81 -5.83
CA ARG A 485 21.90 -12.73 -6.75
C ARG A 485 21.28 -11.40 -6.33
N VAL A 486 20.00 -11.39 -5.96
CA VAL A 486 19.31 -10.20 -5.47
C VAL A 486 19.99 -9.67 -4.20
N SER A 487 20.32 -10.52 -3.23
CA SER A 487 21.05 -10.11 -2.02
C SER A 487 22.36 -9.41 -2.35
N THR A 488 23.15 -10.00 -3.25
CA THR A 488 24.44 -9.44 -3.68
C THR A 488 24.23 -8.08 -4.36
N TRP A 489 23.28 -7.99 -5.28
CA TRP A 489 22.99 -6.76 -5.99
C TRP A 489 22.54 -5.64 -5.02
N LEU A 490 21.65 -5.95 -4.07
CA LEU A 490 21.17 -4.99 -3.08
C LEU A 490 22.30 -4.44 -2.21
N TRP A 491 23.20 -5.32 -1.77
CA TRP A 491 24.36 -4.92 -0.98
C TRP A 491 25.31 -4.00 -1.77
N ASP A 492 25.63 -4.39 -2.99
CA ASP A 492 26.59 -3.65 -3.84
C ASP A 492 26.02 -2.33 -4.36
N ASN A 493 24.68 -2.17 -4.38
CA ASN A 493 24.01 -0.99 -4.91
C ASN A 493 23.15 -0.25 -3.87
N GLN A 494 23.42 -0.42 -2.57
CA GLN A 494 22.60 0.16 -1.49
C GLN A 494 22.48 1.69 -1.53
N ASP A 495 23.36 2.38 -2.24
CA ASP A 495 23.31 3.83 -2.46
C ASP A 495 22.39 4.24 -3.63
N SER A 496 21.89 3.27 -4.40
CA SER A 496 21.06 3.51 -5.58
C SER A 496 19.55 3.38 -5.34
N PHE A 497 19.12 3.20 -4.10
CA PHE A 497 17.69 3.15 -3.74
C PHE A 497 17.52 3.44 -2.25
N ASN A 498 16.33 3.91 -1.86
CA ASN A 498 15.97 4.01 -0.44
C ASN A 498 15.11 2.82 -0.01
N GLY A 499 14.04 2.50 -0.73
CA GLY A 499 13.16 1.42 -0.36
C GLY A 499 12.81 0.50 -1.51
N LEU A 500 12.78 -0.80 -1.22
CA LEU A 500 12.32 -1.85 -2.14
C LEU A 500 11.47 -2.87 -1.37
N SER A 501 10.47 -3.38 -2.04
CA SER A 501 9.64 -4.50 -1.58
C SER A 501 9.94 -5.75 -2.41
N PHE A 502 9.67 -6.92 -1.85
CA PHE A 502 10.00 -8.19 -2.48
C PHE A 502 8.79 -9.11 -2.46
N LEU A 503 8.70 -9.98 -3.47
CA LEU A 503 7.70 -11.03 -3.53
C LEU A 503 8.30 -12.28 -4.16
N PRO A 504 7.95 -13.48 -3.66
CA PRO A 504 8.21 -14.71 -4.41
C PRO A 504 7.52 -14.64 -5.78
N TYR A 505 8.22 -15.05 -6.85
CA TYR A 505 7.69 -15.01 -8.22
C TYR A 505 6.44 -15.88 -8.40
N ASP A 506 6.48 -17.08 -7.83
CA ASP A 506 5.36 -18.02 -7.83
C ASP A 506 4.58 -17.90 -6.52
N THR A 507 3.63 -16.98 -6.49
CA THR A 507 2.65 -16.87 -5.39
C THR A 507 1.49 -17.85 -5.54
N GLY A 508 1.64 -18.85 -6.40
CA GLY A 508 0.59 -19.82 -6.71
C GLY A 508 -0.50 -19.23 -7.60
N THR A 509 -1.05 -20.05 -8.48
CA THR A 509 -2.29 -19.75 -9.18
C THR A 509 -3.45 -20.09 -8.24
N TYR A 510 -3.90 -19.13 -7.45
CA TYR A 510 -5.16 -19.31 -6.75
C TYR A 510 -6.34 -19.00 -7.67
N VAL A 511 -7.47 -19.61 -7.38
CA VAL A 511 -8.70 -19.46 -8.18
C VAL A 511 -9.06 -17.97 -8.26
N GLN A 512 -9.29 -17.48 -9.50
CA GLN A 512 -9.59 -16.06 -9.77
C GLN A 512 -8.47 -15.09 -9.35
N ALA A 513 -7.20 -15.49 -9.56
CA ALA A 513 -6.06 -14.59 -9.37
C ALA A 513 -6.27 -13.28 -10.17
N PRO A 514 -5.85 -12.10 -9.63
CA PRO A 514 -6.02 -10.81 -10.31
C PRO A 514 -5.40 -10.76 -11.71
N PHE A 515 -4.32 -11.51 -11.91
CA PHE A 515 -3.64 -11.67 -13.19
C PHE A 515 -3.38 -13.14 -13.45
N GLU A 516 -3.58 -13.58 -14.70
CA GLU A 516 -3.31 -14.94 -15.15
C GLU A 516 -2.83 -14.94 -16.59
N ASP A 517 -1.76 -15.68 -16.86
CA ASP A 517 -1.23 -15.85 -18.20
C ASP A 517 -2.23 -16.60 -19.08
N ILE A 518 -2.43 -16.14 -20.30
CA ILE A 518 -3.27 -16.82 -21.30
C ILE A 518 -2.52 -16.97 -22.63
N THR A 519 -3.03 -17.84 -23.48
CA THR A 519 -2.51 -17.98 -24.85
C THR A 519 -3.02 -16.85 -25.74
N GLU A 520 -2.34 -16.61 -26.88
CA GLU A 520 -2.85 -15.70 -27.91
C GLU A 520 -4.24 -16.09 -28.41
N SER A 521 -4.50 -17.39 -28.52
CA SER A 521 -5.82 -17.93 -28.92
C SER A 521 -6.91 -17.55 -27.92
N ASP A 522 -6.63 -17.66 -26.62
CA ASP A 522 -7.56 -17.27 -25.57
C ASP A 522 -7.78 -15.76 -25.56
N TYR A 523 -6.71 -14.98 -25.74
CA TYR A 523 -6.80 -13.52 -25.89
C TYR A 523 -7.74 -13.14 -27.04
N GLN A 524 -7.59 -13.75 -28.21
CA GLN A 524 -8.46 -13.50 -29.36
C GLN A 524 -9.91 -13.87 -29.07
N LYS A 525 -10.14 -14.99 -28.39
CA LYS A 525 -11.48 -15.43 -27.98
C LYS A 525 -12.13 -14.41 -27.04
N PHE A 526 -11.48 -14.02 -25.93
CA PHE A 526 -12.01 -13.04 -25.01
C PHE A 526 -12.21 -11.66 -25.68
N SER A 527 -11.25 -11.21 -26.48
CA SER A 527 -11.33 -9.93 -27.18
C SER A 527 -12.49 -9.85 -28.17
N SER A 528 -12.88 -10.99 -28.79
CA SER A 528 -14.03 -11.01 -29.69
C SER A 528 -15.36 -10.74 -28.99
N HIS A 529 -15.46 -11.01 -27.71
CA HIS A 529 -16.65 -10.73 -26.89
C HIS A 529 -16.72 -9.26 -26.48
N ILE A 530 -15.56 -8.60 -26.25
CA ILE A 530 -15.48 -7.23 -25.71
C ILE A 530 -15.73 -6.14 -26.77
N GLY A 531 -15.56 -6.44 -28.05
CA GLY A 531 -15.59 -5.46 -29.15
C GLY A 531 -16.89 -4.65 -29.30
N ASN A 532 -17.95 -4.97 -28.57
CA ASN A 532 -19.27 -4.33 -28.67
C ASN A 532 -19.69 -3.61 -27.38
N ILE A 533 -18.79 -3.39 -26.42
CA ILE A 533 -19.11 -2.67 -25.18
C ILE A 533 -19.22 -1.18 -25.48
N ASN A 534 -20.34 -0.58 -25.12
CA ASN A 534 -20.50 0.87 -25.05
C ASN A 534 -20.73 1.28 -23.59
N LEU A 535 -19.72 1.80 -22.93
CA LEU A 535 -19.83 2.21 -21.52
C LEU A 535 -20.76 3.41 -21.29
N GLU A 536 -21.14 4.14 -22.34
CA GLU A 536 -22.14 5.21 -22.26
C GLU A 536 -23.54 4.65 -21.95
N ASP A 537 -23.77 3.37 -22.19
CA ASP A 537 -25.04 2.69 -21.88
C ASP A 537 -25.12 2.23 -20.41
N VAL A 538 -24.04 2.39 -19.63
CA VAL A 538 -24.02 2.10 -18.19
C VAL A 538 -24.64 3.28 -17.44
N PHE A 539 -25.83 3.08 -16.90
CA PHE A 539 -26.55 4.10 -16.17
C PHE A 539 -26.50 3.85 -14.66
N GLU A 540 -25.83 4.72 -13.92
CA GLU A 540 -25.75 4.66 -12.46
C GLU A 540 -26.75 5.62 -11.80
N ASP A 541 -27.85 5.10 -11.29
CA ASP A 541 -28.77 5.88 -10.45
C ASP A 541 -28.23 6.12 -9.03
N GLN A 542 -27.41 5.19 -8.53
CA GLN A 542 -26.85 5.19 -7.18
C GLN A 542 -25.47 4.56 -7.17
N ASP A 543 -24.56 5.15 -6.39
CA ASP A 543 -23.28 4.52 -6.09
C ASP A 543 -23.47 3.28 -5.18
N ASN A 544 -23.29 2.10 -5.76
CA ASN A 544 -23.40 0.81 -5.07
C ASN A 544 -22.04 0.14 -4.87
N THR A 545 -20.94 0.83 -5.15
CA THR A 545 -19.58 0.29 -5.03
C THR A 545 -19.27 -0.17 -3.61
N ASN A 546 -18.71 -1.38 -3.48
CA ASN A 546 -18.30 -1.95 -2.19
C ASN A 546 -16.89 -2.55 -2.28
N LEU A 547 -15.90 -1.80 -1.82
CA LEU A 547 -14.48 -2.19 -1.82
C LEU A 547 -13.98 -2.71 -0.47
N GLN A 548 -14.86 -3.08 0.46
CA GLN A 548 -14.45 -3.49 1.82
C GLN A 548 -13.58 -4.77 1.87
N GLY A 549 -13.70 -5.64 0.89
CA GLY A 549 -12.93 -6.89 0.81
C GLY A 549 -11.58 -6.79 0.09
N GLU A 550 -11.32 -5.68 -0.60
CA GLU A 550 -10.10 -5.55 -1.38
C GLU A 550 -8.90 -5.13 -0.54
N LEU A 551 -7.79 -5.84 -0.70
CA LEU A 551 -6.50 -5.49 -0.11
C LEU A 551 -5.83 -4.41 -0.96
N ALA A 552 -5.14 -3.47 -0.31
CA ALA A 552 -4.40 -2.39 -1.00
C ALA A 552 -3.25 -2.92 -1.87
N CYS A 553 -2.74 -4.09 -1.54
CA CYS A 553 -1.73 -4.82 -2.31
C CYS A 553 -2.11 -6.29 -2.31
N SER A 554 -2.59 -6.82 -3.42
CA SER A 554 -2.83 -8.24 -3.60
C SER A 554 -1.96 -8.79 -4.73
N GLY A 555 -1.34 -9.94 -4.50
CA GLY A 555 -0.60 -10.68 -5.54
C GLY A 555 0.60 -9.95 -6.15
N GLY A 556 1.23 -9.03 -5.43
CA GLY A 556 2.46 -8.37 -5.88
C GLY A 556 2.28 -7.15 -6.78
N ALA A 557 1.05 -6.73 -7.04
CA ALA A 557 0.77 -5.46 -7.67
C ALA A 557 0.20 -4.46 -6.65
N CYS A 558 0.74 -3.24 -6.63
CA CYS A 558 0.10 -2.14 -5.93
C CYS A 558 -1.12 -1.70 -6.75
N GLU A 559 -2.31 -1.94 -6.23
CA GLU A 559 -3.56 -1.53 -6.88
C GLU A 559 -4.04 -0.12 -6.46
N ILE A 560 -3.17 0.62 -5.78
CA ILE A 560 -3.47 2.00 -5.34
C ILE A 560 -3.09 3.00 -6.45
#